data_8a52202ee3f3c17354f1b5f5d65794c4
#
_entry.id   8a52202ee3f3c17354f1b5f5d65794c4
#
_cell.length_a   1.000
_cell.length_b   1.000
_cell.length_c   1.000
_cell.angle_alpha   90.00
_cell.angle_beta   90.00
_cell.angle_gamma   90.00
#
_symmetry.space_group_name_H-M   'P 1'
#
loop_
_entity.id
_entity.type
_entity.pdbx_description
1 polymer ?
#
loop_
_entity_poly.entity_id
_entity_poly.type
_entity_poly.pdbx_seq_one_letter_code
_entity_poly.pdbx_strand_id
1 'polypeptide(L)'
;MFHEVGITVREILELPEFSGVVVAGGCGGLDRVVTNINVMEVPDILDWVREGDMLLTTGYAIKDNLDAQRMLLPTLAGKGLAVLGMKPKRYIDAIPPHMIEAANELNVPLLELPREVNFSDLISAVLAELVNRQSR
;
A
#
# COMPACT_ATOMS: atom_id res chain seq x y z
N MET A 1 21.08 11.87 -16.09
CA MET A 1 20.33 11.63 -14.84
C MET A 1 19.20 10.65 -15.08
N PHE A 2 19.12 9.65 -14.24
CA PHE A 2 18.05 8.66 -14.34
C PHE A 2 16.91 9.03 -13.41
N HIS A 3 15.70 9.01 -13.95
CA HIS A 3 14.49 9.09 -13.16
C HIS A 3 13.86 7.71 -13.13
N GLU A 4 13.57 7.24 -11.92
CA GLU A 4 12.82 6.00 -11.81
C GLU A 4 11.44 6.19 -12.44
N VAL A 5 11.07 5.27 -13.31
CA VAL A 5 9.74 5.27 -13.90
C VAL A 5 8.75 4.76 -12.87
N GLY A 6 7.73 5.53 -12.61
CA GLY A 6 6.74 5.18 -11.61
C GLY A 6 5.34 5.59 -12.02
N ILE A 7 4.40 5.24 -11.17
CA ILE A 7 2.99 5.57 -11.33
C ILE A 7 2.50 6.15 -10.00
N THR A 8 1.78 7.26 -10.04
CA THR A 8 1.26 7.83 -8.79
C THR A 8 0.16 6.95 -8.22
N VAL A 9 -0.04 7.04 -6.89
CA VAL A 9 -1.14 6.31 -6.25
C VAL A 9 -2.47 6.70 -6.88
N ARG A 10 -2.66 7.98 -7.18
CA ARG A 10 -3.87 8.49 -7.85
C ARG A 10 -4.11 7.77 -9.17
N GLU A 11 -3.07 7.61 -9.98
CA GLU A 11 -3.18 6.91 -11.27
C GLU A 11 -3.46 5.42 -11.09
N ILE A 12 -2.87 4.80 -10.08
CA ILE A 12 -3.13 3.38 -9.77
C ILE A 12 -4.63 3.17 -9.47
N LEU A 13 -5.23 4.09 -8.71
CA LEU A 13 -6.64 3.98 -8.36
C LEU A 13 -7.58 4.08 -9.57
N GLU A 14 -7.08 4.57 -10.71
CA GLU A 14 -7.84 4.64 -11.96
C GLU A 14 -7.78 3.34 -12.77
N LEU A 15 -6.87 2.41 -12.40
CA LEU A 15 -6.79 1.12 -13.10
C LEU A 15 -8.04 0.30 -12.83
N PRO A 16 -8.55 -0.45 -13.84
CA PRO A 16 -9.78 -1.24 -13.65
C PRO A 16 -9.72 -2.21 -12.49
N GLU A 17 -8.57 -2.82 -12.24
CA GLU A 17 -8.39 -3.79 -11.16
C GLU A 17 -8.58 -3.16 -9.78
N PHE A 18 -8.47 -1.84 -9.68
CA PHE A 18 -8.59 -1.10 -8.42
C PHE A 18 -9.96 -0.44 -8.25
N SER A 19 -10.94 -0.77 -9.09
CA SER A 19 -12.25 -0.08 -9.08
C SER A 19 -13.01 -0.18 -7.76
N GLY A 20 -12.81 -1.25 -6.99
CA GLY A 20 -13.46 -1.43 -5.70
C GLY A 20 -12.65 -0.97 -4.50
N VAL A 21 -11.48 -0.40 -4.75
CA VAL A 21 -10.57 0.03 -3.69
C VAL A 21 -10.98 1.39 -3.14
N VAL A 22 -10.96 1.53 -1.81
CA VAL A 22 -11.34 2.76 -1.11
C VAL A 22 -10.12 3.36 -0.43
N VAL A 23 -9.96 4.67 -0.50
CA VAL A 23 -8.92 5.36 0.26
C VAL A 23 -9.43 5.55 1.68
N ALA A 24 -8.93 4.74 2.61
CA ALA A 24 -9.34 4.80 4.01
C ALA A 24 -8.69 5.96 4.75
N GLY A 25 -7.49 6.35 4.34
CA GLY A 25 -6.79 7.48 4.94
C GLY A 25 -5.62 7.92 4.10
N GLY A 26 -4.99 9.02 4.47
CA GLY A 26 -3.79 9.49 3.79
C GLY A 26 -4.04 10.15 2.44
N CYS A 27 -5.20 10.77 2.24
CA CYS A 27 -5.55 11.43 0.97
C CYS A 27 -4.52 12.48 0.53
N GLY A 28 -3.79 13.06 1.45
CA GLY A 28 -2.75 14.05 1.13
C GLY A 28 -1.54 13.46 0.43
N GLY A 29 -1.42 12.13 0.35
CA GLY A 29 -0.28 11.46 -0.26
C GLY A 29 -0.57 10.78 -1.59
N LEU A 30 -1.71 11.07 -2.25
CA LEU A 30 -2.09 10.39 -3.48
C LEU A 30 -1.16 10.67 -4.66
N ASP A 31 -0.33 11.68 -4.57
CA ASP A 31 0.65 11.98 -5.62
C ASP A 31 2.01 11.32 -5.38
N ARG A 32 2.14 10.50 -4.33
CA ARG A 32 3.34 9.69 -4.13
C ARG A 32 3.51 8.72 -5.29
N VAL A 33 4.77 8.51 -5.67
CA VAL A 33 5.11 7.69 -6.84
C VAL A 33 5.45 6.28 -6.40
N VAL A 34 4.77 5.30 -7.02
CA VAL A 34 5.03 3.88 -6.82
C VAL A 34 6.00 3.40 -7.90
N THR A 35 7.08 2.76 -7.48
CA THR A 35 8.09 2.19 -8.37
C THR A 35 8.18 0.67 -8.26
N ASN A 36 7.58 0.09 -7.24
CA ASN A 36 7.57 -1.36 -7.02
C ASN A 36 6.38 -1.75 -6.15
N ILE A 37 6.05 -3.04 -6.12
CA ILE A 37 4.93 -3.56 -5.34
C ILE A 37 5.32 -4.89 -4.69
N ASN A 38 5.00 -5.04 -3.41
CA ASN A 38 5.30 -6.22 -2.59
C ASN A 38 4.12 -6.59 -1.71
N VAL A 39 4.17 -7.79 -1.15
CA VAL A 39 3.18 -8.29 -0.19
C VAL A 39 3.86 -8.47 1.16
N MET A 40 3.21 -8.01 2.24
CA MET A 40 3.68 -8.21 3.60
C MET A 40 2.79 -9.21 4.34
N GLU A 41 3.31 -10.39 4.61
CA GLU A 41 2.59 -11.38 5.43
C GLU A 41 3.43 -11.84 6.62
N VAL A 42 4.69 -11.40 6.69
CA VAL A 42 5.59 -11.69 7.81
C VAL A 42 6.21 -10.40 8.33
N PRO A 43 6.44 -10.29 9.65
CA PRO A 43 6.89 -9.03 10.26
C PRO A 43 8.24 -8.53 9.74
N ASP A 44 9.17 -9.42 9.42
CA ASP A 44 10.52 -9.02 9.03
C ASP A 44 10.59 -8.43 7.63
N ILE A 45 9.51 -8.43 6.87
CA ILE A 45 9.49 -7.79 5.54
C ILE A 45 9.74 -6.28 5.65
N LEU A 46 9.52 -5.69 6.83
CA LEU A 46 9.80 -4.28 7.05
C LEU A 46 11.26 -3.92 6.73
N ASP A 47 12.18 -4.87 6.89
CA ASP A 47 13.59 -4.65 6.57
C ASP A 47 13.85 -4.56 5.07
N TRP A 48 12.90 -5.01 4.25
CA TRP A 48 13.05 -5.07 2.79
C TRP A 48 12.31 -3.95 2.07
N VAL A 49 11.48 -3.20 2.79
CA VAL A 49 10.70 -2.11 2.20
C VAL A 49 11.62 -0.96 1.80
N ARG A 50 11.39 -0.41 0.61
CA ARG A 50 12.18 0.67 0.04
C ARG A 50 11.30 1.85 -0.34
N GLU A 51 11.96 2.97 -0.56
CA GLU A 51 11.27 4.16 -1.06
C GLU A 51 10.53 3.86 -2.35
N GLY A 52 9.28 4.29 -2.44
CA GLY A 52 8.45 4.07 -3.61
C GLY A 52 7.71 2.75 -3.65
N ASP A 53 7.84 1.92 -2.61
CA ASP A 53 7.12 0.65 -2.58
C ASP A 53 5.63 0.85 -2.33
N MET A 54 4.82 0.07 -3.04
CA MET A 54 3.44 -0.20 -2.68
C MET A 54 3.44 -1.54 -1.94
N LEU A 55 2.83 -1.56 -0.77
CA LEU A 55 2.80 -2.76 0.07
C LEU A 55 1.37 -3.23 0.25
N LEU A 56 1.13 -4.52 -0.01
CA LEU A 56 -0.18 -5.15 0.18
C LEU A 56 -0.11 -6.12 1.36
N THR A 57 -1.16 -6.13 2.18
CA THR A 57 -1.22 -7.02 3.34
C THR A 57 -2.64 -7.43 3.67
N THR A 58 -2.80 -8.62 4.24
CA THR A 58 -4.06 -9.05 4.84
C THR A 58 -4.15 -8.63 6.30
N GLY A 59 -3.06 -8.11 6.87
CA GLY A 59 -3.00 -7.76 8.28
C GLY A 59 -2.64 -8.93 9.19
N TYR A 60 -2.35 -10.10 8.64
CA TYR A 60 -2.03 -11.29 9.45
C TYR A 60 -0.88 -11.04 10.42
N ALA A 61 0.18 -10.37 9.95
CA ALA A 61 1.38 -10.14 10.76
C ALA A 61 1.14 -9.25 11.98
N ILE A 62 0.07 -8.46 11.96
CA ILE A 62 -0.22 -7.47 13.02
C ILE A 62 -1.59 -7.69 13.69
N LYS A 63 -2.29 -8.78 13.36
CA LYS A 63 -3.69 -8.98 13.74
C LYS A 63 -3.95 -8.98 15.25
N ASP A 64 -3.01 -9.48 16.04
CA ASP A 64 -3.17 -9.63 17.49
C ASP A 64 -2.20 -8.75 18.29
N ASN A 65 -1.55 -7.79 17.63
CA ASN A 65 -0.52 -6.97 18.25
C ASN A 65 -0.80 -5.49 18.03
N LEU A 66 -1.37 -4.85 19.05
CA LEU A 66 -1.75 -3.45 18.96
C LEU A 66 -0.53 -2.53 18.76
N ASP A 67 0.59 -2.85 19.42
CA ASP A 67 1.81 -2.08 19.27
C ASP A 67 2.34 -2.17 17.85
N ALA A 68 2.32 -3.36 17.27
CA ALA A 68 2.73 -3.55 15.87
C ALA A 68 1.83 -2.76 14.91
N GLN A 69 0.52 -2.73 15.16
CA GLN A 69 -0.41 -1.94 14.36
C GLN A 69 -0.09 -0.44 14.44
N ARG A 70 0.24 0.04 15.64
CA ARG A 70 0.55 1.47 15.85
C ARG A 70 1.88 1.88 15.23
N MET A 71 2.84 0.96 15.21
CA MET A 71 4.19 1.24 14.71
C MET A 71 4.31 1.06 13.20
N LEU A 72 3.38 0.36 12.57
CA LEU A 72 3.50 -0.04 11.18
C LEU A 72 3.66 1.15 10.23
N LEU A 73 2.68 2.06 10.20
CA LEU A 73 2.72 3.19 9.29
C LEU A 73 3.87 4.16 9.58
N PRO A 74 4.16 4.53 10.84
CA PRO A 74 5.32 5.36 11.10
C PRO A 74 6.63 4.74 10.62
N THR A 75 6.81 3.43 10.83
CA THR A 75 8.01 2.73 10.38
C THR A 75 8.10 2.72 8.85
N LEU A 76 6.99 2.40 8.17
CA LEU A 76 6.96 2.38 6.72
C LEU A 76 7.15 3.76 6.11
N ALA A 77 6.56 4.78 6.72
CA ALA A 77 6.73 6.16 6.27
C ALA A 77 8.20 6.59 6.35
N GLY A 78 8.90 6.18 7.41
CA GLY A 78 10.32 6.46 7.57
C GLY A 78 11.19 5.81 6.49
N LYS A 79 10.69 4.76 5.85
CA LYS A 79 11.37 4.09 4.75
C LYS A 79 10.95 4.61 3.38
N GLY A 80 10.05 5.57 3.32
CA GLY A 80 9.59 6.16 2.06
C GLY A 80 8.51 5.39 1.34
N LEU A 81 7.72 4.59 2.07
CA LEU A 81 6.60 3.85 1.48
C LEU A 81 5.68 4.78 0.71
N ALA A 82 5.26 4.37 -0.49
CA ALA A 82 4.33 5.16 -1.28
C ALA A 82 2.88 4.94 -0.87
N VAL A 83 2.50 3.70 -0.55
CA VAL A 83 1.12 3.37 -0.22
C VAL A 83 1.03 1.99 0.44
N LEU A 84 0.11 1.86 1.40
CA LEU A 84 -0.22 0.58 2.03
C LEU A 84 -1.64 0.19 1.64
N GLY A 85 -1.81 -1.00 1.04
CA GLY A 85 -3.11 -1.57 0.76
C GLY A 85 -3.40 -2.72 1.73
N MET A 86 -4.52 -2.66 2.41
CA MET A 86 -4.90 -3.68 3.38
C MET A 86 -6.25 -4.31 3.00
N LYS A 87 -6.29 -5.64 3.02
CA LYS A 87 -7.51 -6.39 2.75
C LYS A 87 -8.04 -6.94 4.07
N PRO A 88 -9.02 -6.27 4.71
CA PRO A 88 -9.61 -6.74 5.96
C PRO A 88 -10.57 -7.91 5.72
N LYS A 89 -11.17 -8.40 6.77
CA LYS A 89 -12.21 -9.44 6.87
C LYS A 89 -11.70 -10.83 7.13
N ARG A 90 -10.48 -11.17 6.73
CA ARG A 90 -9.96 -12.51 6.99
C ARG A 90 -9.28 -12.61 8.35
N TYR A 91 -8.39 -11.67 8.65
CA TYR A 91 -7.60 -11.67 9.89
C TYR A 91 -7.86 -10.46 10.77
N ILE A 92 -8.30 -9.37 10.17
CA ILE A 92 -8.69 -8.14 10.85
C ILE A 92 -10.09 -7.79 10.33
N ASP A 93 -11.03 -7.53 11.25
CA ASP A 93 -12.42 -7.24 10.87
C ASP A 93 -12.53 -5.96 10.02
N ALA A 94 -11.75 -4.95 10.38
CA ALA A 94 -11.72 -3.67 9.67
C ALA A 94 -10.36 -3.04 9.90
N ILE A 95 -10.03 -2.04 9.08
CA ILE A 95 -8.80 -1.27 9.30
C ILE A 95 -8.94 -0.50 10.61
N PRO A 96 -7.99 -0.68 11.55
CA PRO A 96 -8.09 0.02 12.85
C PRO A 96 -8.10 1.54 12.69
N PRO A 97 -8.98 2.24 13.42
CA PRO A 97 -9.05 3.70 13.32
C PRO A 97 -7.73 4.42 13.61
N HIS A 98 -6.92 3.90 14.52
CA HIS A 98 -5.62 4.53 14.81
C HIS A 98 -4.66 4.45 13.62
N MET A 99 -4.81 3.45 12.76
CA MET A 99 -4.01 3.36 11.53
C MET A 99 -4.47 4.40 10.51
N ILE A 100 -5.77 4.62 10.42
CA ILE A 100 -6.33 5.65 9.55
C ILE A 100 -5.82 7.04 9.98
N GLU A 101 -5.83 7.31 11.29
CA GLU A 101 -5.31 8.56 11.83
C GLU A 101 -3.83 8.74 11.50
N ALA A 102 -3.02 7.68 11.68
CA ALA A 102 -1.60 7.72 11.36
C ALA A 102 -1.38 8.00 9.87
N ALA A 103 -2.15 7.36 9.00
CA ALA A 103 -2.07 7.59 7.56
C ALA A 103 -2.34 9.06 7.22
N ASN A 104 -3.35 9.65 7.85
CA ASN A 104 -3.69 11.05 7.64
C ASN A 104 -2.58 11.99 8.11
N GLU A 105 -2.01 11.71 9.27
CA GLU A 105 -0.93 12.53 9.83
C GLU A 105 0.34 12.46 8.98
N LEU A 106 0.65 11.27 8.47
CA LEU A 106 1.88 11.02 7.71
C LEU A 106 1.72 11.31 6.21
N ASN A 107 0.50 11.52 5.76
CA ASN A 107 0.17 11.65 4.34
C ASN A 107 0.66 10.44 3.54
N VAL A 108 0.47 9.25 4.10
CA VAL A 108 0.73 7.98 3.43
C VAL A 108 -0.62 7.34 3.11
N PRO A 109 -0.97 7.16 1.83
CA PRO A 109 -2.25 6.56 1.49
C PRO A 109 -2.40 5.17 2.09
N LEU A 110 -3.55 4.95 2.73
CA LEU A 110 -3.96 3.66 3.27
C LEU A 110 -5.21 3.24 2.52
N LEU A 111 -5.09 2.18 1.72
CA LEU A 111 -6.16 1.71 0.87
C LEU A 111 -6.85 0.52 1.53
N GLU A 112 -8.19 0.52 1.50
CA GLU A 112 -8.97 -0.64 1.88
C GLU A 112 -9.31 -1.42 0.61
N LEU A 113 -8.82 -2.65 0.54
CA LEU A 113 -9.02 -3.53 -0.61
C LEU A 113 -10.27 -4.36 -0.41
N PRO A 114 -11.09 -4.57 -1.46
CA PRO A 114 -12.27 -5.42 -1.33
C PRO A 114 -11.88 -6.88 -1.07
N ARG A 115 -12.77 -7.59 -0.37
CA ARG A 115 -12.52 -8.97 0.06
C ARG A 115 -12.26 -9.91 -1.11
N GLU A 116 -12.94 -9.69 -2.22
CA GLU A 116 -12.91 -10.58 -3.38
C GLU A 116 -11.72 -10.34 -4.32
N VAL A 117 -10.93 -9.28 -4.07
CA VAL A 117 -9.79 -8.98 -4.92
C VAL A 117 -8.62 -9.90 -4.59
N ASN A 118 -7.90 -10.33 -5.61
CA ASN A 118 -6.68 -11.12 -5.45
C ASN A 118 -5.46 -10.22 -5.55
N PHE A 119 -4.51 -10.38 -4.64
CA PHE A 119 -3.27 -9.61 -4.69
C PHE A 119 -2.54 -9.79 -6.01
N SER A 120 -2.53 -11.01 -6.55
CA SER A 120 -1.85 -11.29 -7.82
C SER A 120 -2.39 -10.43 -8.97
N ASP A 121 -3.70 -10.18 -9.00
CA ASP A 121 -4.30 -9.33 -10.03
C ASP A 121 -3.86 -7.88 -9.88
N LEU A 122 -3.79 -7.38 -8.65
CA LEU A 122 -3.32 -6.02 -8.38
C LEU A 122 -1.84 -5.87 -8.71
N ILE A 123 -1.04 -6.84 -8.32
CA ILE A 123 0.40 -6.85 -8.60
C ILE A 123 0.64 -6.83 -10.11
N SER A 124 -0.04 -7.71 -10.83
CA SER A 124 0.10 -7.79 -12.29
C SER A 124 -0.29 -6.48 -12.96
N ALA A 125 -1.38 -5.86 -12.51
CA ALA A 125 -1.83 -4.59 -13.09
C ALA A 125 -0.80 -3.48 -12.89
N VAL A 126 -0.25 -3.36 -11.68
CA VAL A 126 0.74 -2.33 -11.39
C VAL A 126 2.04 -2.59 -12.14
N LEU A 127 2.52 -3.82 -12.14
CA LEU A 127 3.76 -4.17 -12.84
C LEU A 127 3.63 -3.96 -14.35
N ALA A 128 2.49 -4.32 -14.94
CA ALA A 128 2.24 -4.11 -16.36
C ALA A 128 2.32 -2.62 -16.71
N GLU A 129 1.73 -1.77 -15.87
CA GLU A 129 1.77 -0.34 -16.10
C GLU A 129 3.17 0.24 -15.93
N LEU A 130 3.92 -0.24 -14.95
CA LEU A 130 5.31 0.18 -14.75
C LEU A 130 6.18 -0.19 -15.96
N VAL A 131 6.05 -1.43 -16.45
CA VAL A 131 6.78 -1.88 -17.63
C VAL A 131 6.40 -1.05 -18.86
N ASN A 132 5.11 -0.80 -19.04
CA ASN A 132 4.62 -0.01 -20.15
C ASN A 132 5.23 1.40 -20.17
N ARG A 133 5.35 2.02 -19.00
CA ARG A 133 5.94 3.34 -18.85
C ARG A 133 7.44 3.35 -19.11
N GLN A 134 8.13 2.27 -18.74
CA GLN A 134 9.56 2.12 -19.00
C GLN A 134 9.87 2.00 -20.50
N SER A 135 8.90 1.52 -21.28
CA SER A 135 9.05 1.32 -22.70
C SER A 135 8.86 2.57 -23.56
N ARG A 136 8.45 3.67 -22.93
CA ARG A 136 8.19 4.93 -23.66
C ARG A 136 9.43 5.75 -23.91
#